data_13cc3f1a7c63ade3fa0ce613b5304f8d
#
_entry.id   13cc3f1a7c63ade3fa0ce613b5304f8d
#
_cell.length_a   1.000
_cell.length_b   1.000
_cell.length_c   1.000
_cell.angle_alpha   90.00
_cell.angle_beta   90.00
_cell.angle_gamma   90.00
#
_symmetry.space_group_name_H-M   'P 1'
#
loop_
_entity.id
_entity.type
_entity.pdbx_description
1 polymer ?
#
loop_
_entity_poly.entity_id
_entity_poly.type
_entity_poly.pdbx_seq_one_letter_code
_entity_poly.pdbx_strand_id
1 'polypeptide(L)'
;GDEYGIGYISLSSLSESGLKGLNFEGVTPSEANVLNDTYALKRPFNYIVRSDWTGMEIEQQIVEAFLAYMTTVDGKATIQNGSGILSVNATDPLWDDIKSNYDVCTRDNSDVTILFGGSTSVENIARALSAEFSSKCGNFIAEHNHTGSGDAYLRVQGSEADGANKLHIGFASRDFKDTEPAADGTSGQICWDAVVVVVNGANDNLTDITAEDIKKIYAGEITRWTDLV
;
A
#
# COMPACT_ATOMS: atom_id res chain seq x y z
N GLY A 1 17.47 18.42 10.88
CA GLY A 1 16.56 17.79 11.83
C GLY A 1 17.00 18.06 13.27
N ASP A 2 16.13 17.83 14.22
CA ASP A 2 16.43 17.97 15.65
C ASP A 2 17.42 16.87 16.06
N GLU A 3 18.53 17.24 16.69
CA GLU A 3 19.57 16.32 17.19
C GLU A 3 19.03 15.35 18.23
N TYR A 4 18.01 15.76 18.98
CA TYR A 4 17.41 15.00 20.07
C TYR A 4 16.02 14.45 19.73
N GLY A 5 15.57 14.63 18.49
CA GLY A 5 14.24 14.22 18.05
C GLY A 5 14.13 12.71 17.81
N ILE A 6 12.92 12.18 17.99
CA ILE A 6 12.50 10.87 17.54
C ILE A 6 11.39 11.03 16.49
N GLY A 7 11.36 10.16 15.50
CA GLY A 7 10.33 10.16 14.48
C GLY A 7 10.12 8.76 13.92
N TYR A 8 9.31 8.67 12.87
CA TYR A 8 9.13 7.45 12.12
C TYR A 8 9.02 7.75 10.63
N ILE A 9 9.51 6.85 9.80
CA ILE A 9 9.45 6.94 8.34
C ILE A 9 9.15 5.56 7.76
N SER A 10 8.80 5.50 6.48
CA SER A 10 8.74 4.23 5.74
C SER A 10 10.14 3.65 5.58
N LEU A 11 10.28 2.32 5.63
CA LEU A 11 11.56 1.61 5.45
C LEU A 11 12.26 2.01 4.14
N SER A 12 11.49 2.18 3.06
CA SER A 12 12.00 2.59 1.76
C SER A 12 12.71 3.95 1.76
N SER A 13 12.31 4.86 2.67
CA SER A 13 12.89 6.19 2.78
C SER A 13 14.13 6.24 3.67
N LEU A 14 14.44 5.15 4.37
CA LEU A 14 15.51 5.15 5.39
C LEU A 14 16.88 5.46 4.81
N SER A 15 17.24 4.82 3.69
CA SER A 15 18.56 4.95 3.06
C SER A 15 18.90 6.37 2.60
N GLU A 16 17.89 7.15 2.21
CA GLU A 16 18.05 8.51 1.69
C GLU A 16 17.84 9.59 2.76
N SER A 17 17.32 9.20 3.93
CA SER A 17 16.94 10.15 4.98
C SER A 17 18.11 10.77 5.74
N GLY A 18 19.27 10.11 5.77
CA GLY A 18 20.40 10.46 6.62
C GLY A 18 20.11 10.26 8.13
N LEU A 19 19.00 9.60 8.46
CA LEU A 19 18.62 9.26 9.83
C LEU A 19 19.09 7.86 10.20
N LYS A 20 19.20 7.60 11.50
CA LYS A 20 19.47 6.27 12.04
C LYS A 20 18.17 5.54 12.32
N GLY A 21 17.95 4.41 11.63
CA GLY A 21 16.87 3.49 11.94
C GLY A 21 17.19 2.66 13.19
N LEU A 22 16.22 2.52 14.07
CA LEU A 22 16.33 1.67 15.25
C LEU A 22 15.82 0.27 14.96
N ASN A 23 16.40 -0.73 15.62
CA ASN A 23 15.75 -2.02 15.76
C ASN A 23 14.44 -1.84 16.55
N PHE A 24 13.50 -2.70 16.31
CA PHE A 24 12.26 -2.77 17.09
C PHE A 24 12.16 -4.13 17.74
N GLU A 25 12.09 -4.16 19.08
CA GLU A 25 12.07 -5.41 19.89
C GLU A 25 13.22 -6.35 19.50
N GLY A 26 14.42 -5.81 19.28
CA GLY A 26 15.60 -6.55 18.89
C GLY A 26 15.69 -6.92 17.42
N VAL A 27 14.70 -6.57 16.58
CA VAL A 27 14.64 -6.94 15.16
C VAL A 27 15.00 -5.76 14.27
N THR A 28 15.96 -5.96 13.38
CA THR A 28 16.38 -4.94 12.41
C THR A 28 15.30 -4.70 11.35
N PRO A 29 14.94 -3.44 11.03
CA PRO A 29 14.03 -3.11 9.96
C PRO A 29 14.66 -3.49 8.60
N SER A 30 14.12 -4.51 7.96
CA SER A 30 14.55 -4.97 6.63
C SER A 30 13.38 -5.65 5.90
N GLU A 31 13.39 -5.60 4.58
CA GLU A 31 12.38 -6.32 3.76
C GLU A 31 12.34 -7.81 4.11
N ALA A 32 13.50 -8.45 4.32
CA ALA A 32 13.56 -9.86 4.69
C ALA A 32 12.83 -10.15 6.01
N ASN A 33 13.01 -9.28 7.02
CA ASN A 33 12.39 -9.43 8.33
C ASN A 33 10.87 -9.06 8.29
N VAL A 34 10.45 -8.21 7.37
CA VAL A 34 9.04 -7.94 7.08
C VAL A 34 8.38 -9.17 6.45
N LEU A 35 9.03 -9.77 5.45
CA LEU A 35 8.48 -10.91 4.70
C LEU A 35 8.47 -12.22 5.48
N ASN A 36 9.39 -12.41 6.43
CA ASN A 36 9.41 -13.58 7.30
C ASN A 36 8.64 -13.40 8.62
N ASP A 37 7.87 -12.30 8.76
CA ASP A 37 7.03 -11.97 9.92
C ASP A 37 7.78 -11.71 11.24
N THR A 38 9.10 -11.50 11.22
CA THR A 38 9.86 -11.18 12.43
C THR A 38 9.83 -9.70 12.79
N TYR A 39 9.72 -8.79 11.81
CA TYR A 39 9.60 -7.35 12.05
C TYR A 39 8.14 -6.95 12.21
N ALA A 40 7.76 -6.51 13.41
CA ALA A 40 6.35 -6.30 13.78
C ALA A 40 5.79 -4.92 13.38
N LEU A 41 6.63 -3.88 13.19
CA LEU A 41 6.15 -2.56 12.77
C LEU A 41 5.92 -2.52 11.26
N LYS A 42 4.99 -3.35 10.79
CA LYS A 42 4.54 -3.39 9.40
C LYS A 42 3.03 -3.23 9.33
N ARG A 43 2.56 -2.77 8.19
CA ARG A 43 1.13 -2.63 7.90
C ARG A 43 0.81 -3.15 6.50
N PRO A 44 -0.36 -3.76 6.30
CA PRO A 44 -0.75 -4.20 4.97
C PRO A 44 -1.18 -2.99 4.13
N PHE A 45 -0.86 -3.03 2.85
CA PHE A 45 -1.53 -2.25 1.83
C PHE A 45 -2.57 -3.14 1.17
N ASN A 46 -3.82 -2.77 1.31
CA ASN A 46 -4.98 -3.52 0.85
C ASN A 46 -5.73 -2.78 -0.24
N TYR A 47 -6.43 -3.53 -1.09
CA TYR A 47 -7.40 -2.98 -2.03
C TYR A 47 -8.82 -3.45 -1.68
N ILE A 48 -9.79 -2.70 -2.16
CA ILE A 48 -11.21 -3.07 -2.22
C ILE A 48 -11.78 -2.59 -3.56
N VAL A 49 -12.61 -3.44 -4.19
CA VAL A 49 -13.31 -3.10 -5.43
C VAL A 49 -14.82 -3.09 -5.22
N ARG A 50 -15.56 -2.50 -6.11
CA ARG A 50 -17.02 -2.48 -6.06
C ARG A 50 -17.59 -3.90 -5.99
N SER A 51 -18.70 -4.04 -5.30
CA SER A 51 -19.51 -5.28 -5.29
C SER A 51 -20.70 -5.21 -6.26
N ASP A 52 -21.15 -3.99 -6.61
CA ASP A 52 -22.16 -3.76 -7.61
C ASP A 52 -21.57 -2.99 -8.80
N TRP A 53 -21.62 -3.61 -9.97
CA TRP A 53 -21.12 -3.10 -11.23
C TRP A 53 -22.22 -2.87 -12.26
N THR A 54 -23.50 -2.83 -11.83
CA THR A 54 -24.63 -2.62 -12.73
C THR A 54 -24.44 -1.35 -13.58
N GLY A 55 -24.39 -1.51 -14.89
CA GLY A 55 -24.15 -0.42 -15.86
C GLY A 55 -22.68 0.04 -15.93
N MET A 56 -21.73 -0.74 -15.38
CA MET A 56 -20.29 -0.49 -15.39
C MET A 56 -19.54 -1.78 -15.74
N GLU A 57 -20.07 -2.59 -16.68
CA GLU A 57 -19.55 -3.93 -17.00
C GLU A 57 -18.16 -3.87 -17.63
N ILE A 58 -17.83 -2.80 -18.35
CA ILE A 58 -16.51 -2.63 -18.96
C ILE A 58 -15.49 -2.23 -17.89
N GLU A 59 -15.85 -1.32 -17.01
CA GLU A 59 -15.03 -0.91 -15.87
C GLU A 59 -14.73 -2.10 -14.96
N GLN A 60 -15.74 -2.97 -14.72
CA GLN A 60 -15.57 -4.21 -13.97
C GLN A 60 -14.49 -5.08 -14.60
N GLN A 61 -14.61 -5.37 -15.90
CA GLN A 61 -13.64 -6.23 -16.61
C GLN A 61 -12.24 -5.65 -16.60
N ILE A 62 -12.08 -4.32 -16.73
CA ILE A 62 -10.79 -3.64 -16.63
C ILE A 62 -10.22 -3.79 -15.23
N VAL A 63 -11.03 -3.59 -14.18
CA VAL A 63 -10.59 -3.74 -12.79
C VAL A 63 -10.20 -5.19 -12.47
N GLU A 64 -10.97 -6.17 -12.93
CA GLU A 64 -10.62 -7.60 -12.78
C GLU A 64 -9.28 -7.93 -13.46
N ALA A 65 -9.05 -7.42 -14.67
CA ALA A 65 -7.77 -7.56 -15.37
C ALA A 65 -6.62 -6.84 -14.65
N PHE A 66 -6.89 -5.66 -14.06
CA PHE A 66 -5.93 -4.92 -13.25
C PHE A 66 -5.53 -5.69 -11.98
N LEU A 67 -6.49 -6.30 -11.28
CA LEU A 67 -6.22 -7.14 -10.12
C LEU A 67 -5.33 -8.34 -10.51
N ALA A 68 -5.62 -8.99 -11.63
CA ALA A 68 -4.80 -10.08 -12.14
C ALA A 68 -3.38 -9.59 -12.51
N TYR A 69 -3.26 -8.42 -13.15
CA TYR A 69 -1.97 -7.83 -13.46
C TYR A 69 -1.11 -7.62 -12.21
N MET A 70 -1.69 -7.15 -11.11
CA MET A 70 -0.96 -6.97 -9.84
C MET A 70 -0.33 -8.28 -9.32
N THR A 71 -0.84 -9.46 -9.71
CA THR A 71 -0.28 -10.75 -9.29
C THR A 71 0.84 -11.26 -10.19
N THR A 72 1.06 -10.64 -11.34
CA THR A 72 2.11 -11.02 -12.29
C THR A 72 3.49 -10.55 -11.84
N VAL A 73 4.55 -11.12 -12.44
CA VAL A 73 5.93 -10.65 -12.25
C VAL A 73 6.04 -9.16 -12.56
N ASP A 74 5.42 -8.70 -13.66
CA ASP A 74 5.44 -7.29 -14.10
C ASP A 74 4.78 -6.38 -13.06
N GLY A 75 3.55 -6.73 -12.63
CA GLY A 75 2.81 -5.95 -11.64
C GLY A 75 3.50 -5.92 -10.28
N LYS A 76 4.04 -7.06 -9.84
CA LYS A 76 4.81 -7.15 -8.58
C LYS A 76 6.10 -6.33 -8.64
N ALA A 77 6.80 -6.32 -9.77
CA ALA A 77 7.97 -5.46 -9.96
C ALA A 77 7.60 -3.97 -9.87
N THR A 78 6.45 -3.57 -10.46
CA THR A 78 5.93 -2.21 -10.34
C THR A 78 5.61 -1.84 -8.89
N ILE A 79 5.03 -2.76 -8.11
CA ILE A 79 4.77 -2.55 -6.68
C ILE A 79 6.07 -2.37 -5.90
N GLN A 80 7.09 -3.22 -6.15
CA GLN A 80 8.41 -3.09 -5.50
C GLN A 80 9.10 -1.77 -5.85
N ASN A 81 9.05 -1.35 -7.11
CA ASN A 81 9.59 -0.05 -7.55
C ASN A 81 8.86 1.13 -6.87
N GLY A 82 7.58 0.96 -6.52
CA GLY A 82 6.80 1.89 -5.72
C GLY A 82 7.01 1.76 -4.20
N SER A 83 8.02 0.98 -3.77
CA SER A 83 8.39 0.75 -2.37
C SER A 83 7.45 -0.19 -1.60
N GLY A 84 6.62 -0.95 -2.28
CA GLY A 84 5.84 -2.03 -1.67
C GLY A 84 6.72 -3.25 -1.39
N ILE A 85 6.57 -3.86 -0.23
CA ILE A 85 7.33 -5.04 0.18
C ILE A 85 6.50 -6.29 -0.09
N LEU A 86 6.94 -7.11 -1.02
CA LEU A 86 6.32 -8.38 -1.39
C LEU A 86 7.32 -9.32 -2.04
N SER A 87 7.00 -10.61 -2.11
CA SER A 87 7.82 -11.61 -2.79
C SER A 87 7.39 -11.78 -4.24
N VAL A 88 8.37 -11.80 -5.15
CA VAL A 88 8.19 -12.29 -6.53
C VAL A 88 8.65 -13.74 -6.57
N ASN A 89 7.76 -14.64 -6.97
CA ASN A 89 8.03 -16.07 -7.00
C ASN A 89 8.28 -16.55 -8.43
N ALA A 90 9.07 -17.60 -8.60
CA ALA A 90 9.32 -18.19 -9.92
C ALA A 90 8.05 -18.76 -10.60
N THR A 91 6.97 -18.94 -9.83
CA THR A 91 5.67 -19.42 -10.32
C THR A 91 4.68 -18.31 -10.66
N ASP A 92 5.05 -17.05 -10.40
CA ASP A 92 4.19 -15.92 -10.76
C ASP A 92 4.13 -15.83 -12.31
N PRO A 93 2.95 -15.65 -12.90
CA PRO A 93 2.84 -15.56 -14.36
C PRO A 93 3.41 -14.24 -14.88
N LEU A 94 3.83 -14.20 -16.13
CA LEU A 94 4.00 -12.95 -16.86
C LEU A 94 2.63 -12.43 -17.30
N TRP A 95 2.48 -11.11 -17.46
CA TRP A 95 1.23 -10.58 -18.02
C TRP A 95 0.93 -11.16 -19.40
N ASP A 96 1.94 -11.32 -20.22
CA ASP A 96 1.81 -11.88 -21.57
C ASP A 96 1.26 -13.31 -21.59
N ASP A 97 1.44 -14.08 -20.52
CA ASP A 97 0.94 -15.46 -20.42
C ASP A 97 -0.56 -15.52 -20.09
N ILE A 98 -1.08 -14.47 -19.40
CA ILE A 98 -2.47 -14.47 -18.92
C ILE A 98 -3.39 -13.47 -19.62
N LYS A 99 -2.84 -12.51 -20.36
CA LYS A 99 -3.61 -11.41 -20.99
C LYS A 99 -4.72 -11.90 -21.92
N SER A 100 -4.57 -13.08 -22.53
CA SER A 100 -5.58 -13.69 -23.39
C SER A 100 -6.87 -14.08 -22.65
N ASN A 101 -6.85 -14.10 -21.31
CA ASN A 101 -8.05 -14.35 -20.50
C ASN A 101 -8.89 -13.07 -20.30
N TYR A 102 -8.41 -11.92 -20.76
CA TYR A 102 -9.02 -10.61 -20.54
C TYR A 102 -9.28 -9.91 -21.87
N ASP A 103 -10.35 -10.32 -22.56
CA ASP A 103 -10.73 -9.79 -23.88
C ASP A 103 -10.89 -8.26 -23.86
N VAL A 104 -11.30 -7.68 -22.71
CA VAL A 104 -11.43 -6.22 -22.53
C VAL A 104 -10.13 -5.50 -22.83
N CYS A 105 -8.97 -6.11 -22.61
CA CYS A 105 -7.67 -5.50 -22.86
C CYS A 105 -7.24 -5.54 -24.35
N THR A 106 -8.00 -6.21 -25.22
CA THR A 106 -7.74 -6.25 -26.68
C THR A 106 -8.44 -5.13 -27.45
N ARG A 107 -9.38 -4.42 -26.83
CA ARG A 107 -10.13 -3.31 -27.43
C ARG A 107 -9.48 -1.96 -27.04
N ASP A 108 -9.86 -0.90 -27.77
CA ASP A 108 -9.60 0.48 -27.35
C ASP A 108 -10.52 0.83 -26.19
N ASN A 109 -9.94 1.23 -25.04
CA ASN A 109 -10.62 1.65 -23.83
C ASN A 109 -10.34 3.13 -23.50
N SER A 110 -9.83 3.92 -24.46
CA SER A 110 -9.43 5.32 -24.22
C SER A 110 -10.61 6.24 -23.85
N ASP A 111 -11.83 5.77 -23.99
CA ASP A 111 -13.07 6.42 -23.55
C ASP A 111 -13.57 5.96 -22.16
N VAL A 112 -12.91 4.95 -21.56
CA VAL A 112 -13.30 4.39 -20.25
C VAL A 112 -12.44 4.98 -19.15
N THR A 113 -13.06 5.47 -18.09
CA THR A 113 -12.37 6.01 -16.91
C THR A 113 -12.48 5.07 -15.73
N ILE A 114 -11.35 4.67 -15.16
CA ILE A 114 -11.28 3.92 -13.90
C ILE A 114 -10.89 4.86 -12.77
N LEU A 115 -11.70 4.87 -11.71
CA LEU A 115 -11.57 5.76 -10.55
C LEU A 115 -10.85 5.03 -9.42
N PHE A 116 -9.65 5.51 -9.09
CA PHE A 116 -8.79 5.02 -8.03
C PHE A 116 -8.74 6.00 -6.86
N GLY A 117 -8.65 5.51 -5.62
CA GLY A 117 -8.51 6.42 -4.48
C GLY A 117 -8.27 5.72 -3.14
N GLY A 118 -8.54 6.40 -2.05
CA GLY A 118 -8.34 5.91 -0.69
C GLY A 118 -7.03 6.40 -0.07
N SER A 119 -6.20 5.50 0.45
CA SER A 119 -4.97 5.84 1.19
C SER A 119 -3.96 6.65 0.37
N THR A 120 -3.50 7.77 0.92
CA THR A 120 -2.40 8.58 0.38
C THR A 120 -1.06 7.84 0.43
N SER A 121 -0.88 6.89 1.36
CA SER A 121 0.35 6.09 1.46
C SER A 121 0.50 5.07 0.32
N VAL A 122 -0.61 4.66 -0.31
CA VAL A 122 -0.62 3.72 -1.44
C VAL A 122 -0.61 4.44 -2.79
N GLU A 123 -0.80 5.75 -2.81
CA GLU A 123 -1.01 6.54 -4.03
C GLU A 123 0.09 6.33 -5.08
N ASN A 124 1.36 6.36 -4.69
CA ASN A 124 2.47 6.19 -5.64
C ASN A 124 2.45 4.82 -6.31
N ILE A 125 2.17 3.75 -5.55
CA ILE A 125 2.03 2.39 -6.09
C ILE A 125 0.82 2.31 -7.02
N ALA A 126 -0.32 2.86 -6.61
CA ALA A 126 -1.55 2.84 -7.40
C ALA A 126 -1.39 3.58 -8.73
N ARG A 127 -0.72 4.75 -8.73
CA ARG A 127 -0.43 5.51 -9.94
C ARG A 127 0.55 4.79 -10.87
N ALA A 128 1.61 4.19 -10.34
CA ALA A 128 2.57 3.45 -11.14
C ALA A 128 1.91 2.24 -11.80
N LEU A 129 1.14 1.45 -11.03
CA LEU A 129 0.42 0.28 -11.54
C LEU A 129 -0.60 0.65 -12.63
N SER A 130 -1.43 1.68 -12.38
CA SER A 130 -2.47 2.07 -13.32
C SER A 130 -1.88 2.66 -14.61
N ALA A 131 -0.81 3.44 -14.52
CA ALA A 131 -0.14 4.01 -15.68
C ALA A 131 0.50 2.93 -16.56
N GLU A 132 1.17 1.96 -15.94
CA GLU A 132 1.77 0.85 -16.69
C GLU A 132 0.71 -0.08 -17.28
N PHE A 133 -0.31 -0.43 -16.52
CA PHE A 133 -1.37 -1.34 -16.96
C PHE A 133 -2.28 -0.71 -18.03
N SER A 134 -2.56 0.59 -17.97
CA SER A 134 -3.39 1.28 -18.96
C SER A 134 -2.88 1.02 -20.39
N SER A 135 -1.58 1.10 -20.60
CA SER A 135 -0.96 0.83 -21.91
C SER A 135 -1.09 -0.62 -22.36
N LYS A 136 -1.30 -1.55 -21.43
CA LYS A 136 -1.47 -2.99 -21.67
C LYS A 136 -2.96 -3.40 -21.84
N CYS A 137 -3.89 -2.48 -21.50
CA CYS A 137 -5.33 -2.73 -21.49
C CYS A 137 -6.12 -1.61 -22.18
N GLY A 138 -5.77 -1.30 -23.42
CA GLY A 138 -6.53 -0.43 -24.30
C GLY A 138 -6.52 1.04 -23.97
N ASN A 139 -5.53 1.52 -23.18
CA ASN A 139 -5.30 2.91 -22.82
C ASN A 139 -6.45 3.58 -22.05
N PHE A 140 -7.11 2.86 -21.15
CA PHE A 140 -8.15 3.45 -20.30
C PHE A 140 -7.59 4.64 -19.48
N ILE A 141 -8.46 5.57 -19.12
CA ILE A 141 -8.11 6.75 -18.33
C ILE A 141 -8.09 6.34 -16.84
N ALA A 142 -6.98 6.56 -16.15
CA ALA A 142 -6.88 6.37 -14.71
C ALA A 142 -7.02 7.72 -13.99
N GLU A 143 -8.09 7.90 -13.22
CA GLU A 143 -8.29 9.06 -12.36
C GLU A 143 -8.02 8.68 -10.90
N HIS A 144 -7.26 9.53 -10.20
CA HIS A 144 -6.82 9.29 -8.84
C HIS A 144 -7.30 10.38 -7.87
N ASN A 145 -7.92 9.94 -6.77
CA ASN A 145 -8.34 10.83 -5.68
C ASN A 145 -8.10 10.13 -4.33
N HIS A 146 -6.88 10.32 -3.78
CA HIS A 146 -6.42 9.71 -2.54
C HIS A 146 -6.54 10.70 -1.38
N THR A 147 -7.43 10.43 -0.43
CA THR A 147 -7.80 11.30 0.68
C THR A 147 -7.65 10.64 2.05
N GLY A 148 -7.43 9.33 2.08
CA GLY A 148 -7.18 8.56 3.29
C GLY A 148 -7.77 7.15 3.23
N SER A 149 -7.25 6.23 4.06
CA SER A 149 -7.70 4.83 4.09
C SER A 149 -9.19 4.66 4.44
N GLY A 150 -9.78 5.60 5.19
CA GLY A 150 -11.21 5.57 5.53
C GLY A 150 -12.10 5.69 4.31
N ASP A 151 -11.66 6.42 3.28
CA ASP A 151 -12.43 6.64 2.06
C ASP A 151 -12.43 5.43 1.12
N ALA A 152 -11.50 4.50 1.28
CA ALA A 152 -11.43 3.31 0.45
C ALA A 152 -12.74 2.51 0.51
N TYR A 153 -13.17 2.12 1.71
CA TYR A 153 -14.45 1.41 1.87
C TYR A 153 -15.64 2.32 1.60
N LEU A 154 -15.63 3.52 2.18
CA LEU A 154 -16.75 4.48 2.14
C LEU A 154 -17.22 4.75 0.70
N ARG A 155 -16.28 4.93 -0.23
CA ARG A 155 -16.51 5.35 -1.62
C ARG A 155 -16.58 4.19 -2.62
N VAL A 156 -16.30 2.95 -2.17
CA VAL A 156 -16.34 1.75 -3.03
C VAL A 156 -17.56 0.89 -2.72
N GLN A 157 -17.84 0.62 -1.43
CA GLN A 157 -18.95 -0.23 -0.97
C GLN A 157 -19.77 0.40 0.16
N GLY A 158 -19.33 1.54 0.70
CA GLY A 158 -20.01 2.25 1.78
C GLY A 158 -21.08 3.24 1.27
N SER A 159 -21.45 4.19 2.11
CA SER A 159 -22.54 5.13 1.83
C SER A 159 -22.29 6.09 0.67
N GLU A 160 -21.07 6.22 0.18
CA GLU A 160 -20.68 7.07 -0.96
C GLU A 160 -20.39 6.28 -2.24
N ALA A 161 -20.66 4.96 -2.25
CA ALA A 161 -20.34 4.08 -3.39
C ALA A 161 -21.01 4.51 -4.69
N ASP A 162 -22.18 5.15 -4.63
CA ASP A 162 -22.93 5.66 -5.78
C ASP A 162 -22.99 7.20 -5.82
N GLY A 163 -22.21 7.84 -4.94
CA GLY A 163 -22.12 9.30 -4.84
C GLY A 163 -21.22 9.92 -5.93
N ALA A 164 -21.13 11.25 -5.89
CA ALA A 164 -20.29 12.02 -6.82
C ALA A 164 -18.78 11.69 -6.70
N ASN A 165 -18.36 11.21 -5.54
CA ASN A 165 -16.96 10.84 -5.26
C ASN A 165 -16.73 9.33 -5.28
N LYS A 166 -17.61 8.54 -5.90
CA LYS A 166 -17.47 7.08 -5.98
C LYS A 166 -16.10 6.67 -6.52
N LEU A 167 -15.67 5.47 -6.15
CA LEU A 167 -14.46 4.84 -6.67
C LEU A 167 -14.81 3.47 -7.27
N HIS A 168 -14.02 3.03 -8.26
CA HIS A 168 -14.05 1.67 -8.76
C HIS A 168 -13.15 0.76 -7.95
N ILE A 169 -11.98 1.28 -7.51
CA ILE A 169 -11.04 0.61 -6.65
C ILE A 169 -10.52 1.56 -5.57
N GLY A 170 -10.55 1.11 -4.34
CA GLY A 170 -10.07 1.84 -3.17
C GLY A 170 -8.88 1.14 -2.52
N PHE A 171 -7.97 1.91 -1.94
CA PHE A 171 -6.77 1.41 -1.26
C PHE A 171 -6.74 1.83 0.19
N ALA A 172 -6.33 0.91 1.06
CA ALA A 172 -6.12 1.18 2.48
C ALA A 172 -4.71 0.78 2.90
N SER A 173 -4.09 1.55 3.80
CA SER A 173 -2.79 1.24 4.42
C SER A 173 -2.97 0.62 5.80
N ARG A 174 -4.00 -0.16 5.97
CA ARG A 174 -4.39 -0.93 7.15
C ARG A 174 -5.42 -1.99 6.75
N ASP A 175 -5.70 -2.91 7.65
CA ASP A 175 -6.87 -3.78 7.50
C ASP A 175 -8.18 -2.99 7.51
N PHE A 176 -9.18 -3.49 6.80
CA PHE A 176 -10.54 -2.98 6.88
C PHE A 176 -11.11 -3.30 8.27
N LYS A 177 -11.86 -2.35 8.83
CA LYS A 177 -12.46 -2.49 10.16
C LYS A 177 -13.69 -3.38 10.11
N ASP A 178 -14.12 -3.88 11.26
CA ASP A 178 -15.41 -4.62 11.39
C ASP A 178 -16.60 -3.77 10.92
N THR A 179 -16.50 -2.45 10.97
CA THR A 179 -17.49 -1.50 10.46
C THR A 179 -17.33 -1.20 8.96
N GLU A 180 -16.37 -1.81 8.30
CA GLU A 180 -16.06 -1.71 6.87
C GLU A 180 -16.13 -3.11 6.22
N PRO A 181 -17.29 -3.82 6.29
CA PRO A 181 -17.40 -5.20 5.83
C PRO A 181 -17.34 -5.25 4.30
N ALA A 182 -16.18 -5.61 3.76
CA ALA A 182 -16.04 -5.86 2.33
C ALA A 182 -16.85 -7.10 1.92
N ALA A 183 -17.52 -7.04 0.78
CA ALA A 183 -18.18 -8.20 0.20
C ALA A 183 -17.16 -9.30 -0.13
N ASP A 184 -17.58 -10.56 -0.08
CA ASP A 184 -16.71 -11.71 -0.31
C ASP A 184 -15.99 -11.60 -1.67
N GLY A 185 -14.67 -11.77 -1.65
CA GLY A 185 -13.82 -11.77 -2.85
C GLY A 185 -13.56 -10.39 -3.46
N THR A 186 -14.02 -9.30 -2.83
CA THR A 186 -13.85 -7.94 -3.38
C THR A 186 -12.69 -7.17 -2.75
N SER A 187 -11.95 -7.77 -1.84
CA SER A 187 -10.78 -7.14 -1.21
C SER A 187 -9.60 -8.10 -1.09
N GLY A 188 -8.42 -7.56 -0.98
CA GLY A 188 -7.20 -8.35 -0.80
C GLY A 188 -5.99 -7.48 -0.47
N GLN A 189 -4.90 -8.14 -0.11
CA GLN A 189 -3.63 -7.49 0.19
C GLN A 189 -2.79 -7.33 -1.10
N ILE A 190 -2.17 -6.16 -1.26
CA ILE A 190 -1.26 -5.84 -2.37
C ILE A 190 0.18 -6.16 -1.96
N CYS A 191 0.61 -5.59 -0.84
CA CYS A 191 1.97 -5.69 -0.33
C CYS A 191 2.01 -5.30 1.15
N TRP A 192 3.21 -5.32 1.74
CA TRP A 192 3.49 -4.72 3.04
C TRP A 192 4.16 -3.35 2.87
N ASP A 193 3.98 -2.48 3.86
CA ASP A 193 4.82 -1.32 4.15
C ASP A 193 5.38 -1.49 5.56
N ALA A 194 6.63 -1.09 5.77
CA ALA A 194 7.26 -1.13 7.08
C ALA A 194 7.53 0.28 7.60
N VAL A 195 7.21 0.50 8.86
CA VAL A 195 7.49 1.73 9.58
C VAL A 195 8.75 1.56 10.41
N VAL A 196 9.69 2.49 10.28
CA VAL A 196 10.95 2.48 11.03
C VAL A 196 10.97 3.65 11.99
N VAL A 197 11.24 3.38 13.26
CA VAL A 197 11.53 4.42 14.23
C VAL A 197 12.93 4.94 13.96
N VAL A 198 13.06 6.27 13.89
CA VAL A 198 14.31 6.93 13.52
C VAL A 198 14.70 7.99 14.51
N VAL A 199 16.01 8.15 14.67
CA VAL A 199 16.64 9.22 15.45
C VAL A 199 17.70 9.92 14.61
N ASN A 200 18.26 11.02 15.11
CA ASN A 200 19.39 11.67 14.46
C ASN A 200 20.56 10.68 14.30
N GLY A 201 21.23 10.73 13.14
CA GLY A 201 22.39 9.86 12.86
C GLY A 201 23.54 9.97 13.84
N ALA A 202 23.66 11.08 14.57
CA ALA A 202 24.66 11.30 15.62
C ALA A 202 24.29 10.66 16.99
N ASN A 203 23.08 10.09 17.11
CA ASN A 203 22.69 9.36 18.33
C ASN A 203 23.32 7.97 18.35
N ASP A 204 24.48 7.84 18.99
CA ASP A 204 25.21 6.57 19.09
C ASP A 204 24.71 5.66 20.23
N ASN A 205 23.91 6.18 21.15
CA ASN A 205 23.50 5.47 22.36
C ASN A 205 22.29 4.56 22.16
N LEU A 206 21.39 4.90 21.24
CA LEU A 206 20.17 4.15 21.01
C LEU A 206 20.28 3.30 19.74
N THR A 207 20.10 1.98 19.87
CA THR A 207 20.16 1.03 18.76
C THR A 207 18.89 0.20 18.62
N ASP A 208 18.11 0.12 19.69
CA ASP A 208 16.86 -0.64 19.78
C ASP A 208 15.80 0.17 20.53
N ILE A 209 14.52 -0.12 20.26
CA ILE A 209 13.40 0.50 20.95
C ILE A 209 12.25 -0.52 21.07
N THR A 210 11.56 -0.48 22.20
CA THR A 210 10.39 -1.35 22.43
C THR A 210 9.08 -0.60 22.20
N ALA A 211 7.98 -1.36 22.03
CA ALA A 211 6.63 -0.77 21.95
C ALA A 211 6.28 0.04 23.21
N GLU A 212 6.73 -0.44 24.39
CA GLU A 212 6.50 0.26 25.66
C GLU A 212 7.27 1.58 25.72
N ASP A 213 8.52 1.61 25.23
CA ASP A 213 9.31 2.83 25.17
C ASP A 213 8.66 3.87 24.25
N ILE A 214 8.23 3.46 23.07
CA ILE A 214 7.50 4.32 22.13
C ILE A 214 6.28 4.93 22.81
N LYS A 215 5.48 4.10 23.49
CA LYS A 215 4.30 4.56 24.20
C LYS A 215 4.64 5.60 25.28
N LYS A 216 5.67 5.35 26.09
CA LYS A 216 6.10 6.27 27.16
C LYS A 216 6.67 7.58 26.60
N ILE A 217 7.43 7.52 25.49
CA ILE A 217 7.96 8.71 24.82
C ILE A 217 6.82 9.59 24.32
N TYR A 218 5.86 9.01 23.59
CA TYR A 218 4.73 9.78 23.04
C TYR A 218 3.72 10.21 24.11
N ALA A 219 3.70 9.56 25.29
CA ALA A 219 2.96 10.02 26.47
C ALA A 219 3.67 11.13 27.24
N GLY A 220 4.94 11.43 26.91
CA GLY A 220 5.77 12.41 27.61
C GLY A 220 6.31 11.93 28.97
N GLU A 221 6.26 10.62 29.23
CA GLU A 221 6.79 10.00 30.45
C GLU A 221 8.32 9.83 30.37
N ILE A 222 8.84 9.56 29.17
CA ILE A 222 10.28 9.53 28.87
C ILE A 222 10.62 10.77 28.05
N THR A 223 11.52 11.60 28.58
CA THR A 223 11.92 12.87 27.94
C THR A 223 13.41 12.98 27.68
N ARG A 224 14.21 11.98 28.07
CA ARG A 224 15.65 11.93 27.85
C ARG A 224 16.06 10.54 27.35
N TRP A 225 17.03 10.48 26.48
CA TRP A 225 17.60 9.22 25.98
C TRP A 225 18.22 8.36 27.08
N THR A 226 18.73 8.97 28.15
CA THR A 226 19.28 8.26 29.31
C THR A 226 18.25 7.49 30.13
N ASP A 227 16.98 7.74 29.91
CA ASP A 227 15.89 7.05 30.61
C ASP A 227 15.43 5.76 29.88
N LEU A 228 16.03 5.48 28.72
CA LEU A 228 15.81 4.28 27.88
C LEU A 228 16.86 3.19 28.03
N VAL A 229 17.77 3.31 29.01
CA VAL A 229 18.90 2.37 29.23
C VAL A 229 18.64 1.52 30.46
#